data_aca467035acef50abc6108cfaec1d99d
#
_entry.id   aca467035acef50abc6108cfaec1d99d
#
_cell.length_a   1.000
_cell.length_b   1.000
_cell.length_c   1.000
_cell.angle_alpha   90.00
_cell.angle_beta   90.00
_cell.angle_gamma   90.00
#
_symmetry.space_group_name_H-M   'P 1'
#
loop_
_entity.id
_entity.type
_entity.pdbx_description
1 polymer ?
#
loop_
_entity_poly.entity_id
_entity_poly.type
_entity_poly.pdbx_seq_one_letter_code
_entity_poly.pdbx_strand_id
1 'polypeptide(L)'
;MKREFCIFIVLFLVFHIHAQLVYHDASNFPLLGRATESAGARYERFPDSLKNISRAPLWNLSRNSAGMAIRFRSNSTTIAAKWVALFNTHMNHMTDTGAKGLDLYCLQKNGDWRFVNSARPKGKTNQVTIIKNMHPEEREYMLYLPLYDGLISLSIGVDSLATISQPLVDYPIRKNP
;
A
#
# COMPACT_ATOMS: atom_id res chain seq x y z
N MET A 1 50.10 17.36 48.04
CA MET A 1 49.10 17.94 47.11
C MET A 1 48.60 16.81 46.22
N LYS A 2 47.45 16.22 46.55
CA LYS A 2 46.80 15.18 45.71
C LYS A 2 45.86 15.89 44.74
N ARG A 3 46.10 15.77 43.42
CA ARG A 3 45.21 16.28 42.35
C ARG A 3 44.11 15.25 42.15
N GLU A 4 42.90 15.56 42.57
CA GLU A 4 41.68 14.82 42.26
C GLU A 4 41.35 15.02 40.79
N PHE A 5 41.41 13.95 40.01
CA PHE A 5 41.05 13.95 38.60
C PHE A 5 39.56 13.57 38.50
N CYS A 6 38.68 14.58 38.42
CA CYS A 6 37.27 14.35 38.19
C CYS A 6 37.05 13.96 36.71
N ILE A 7 36.78 12.67 36.45
CA ILE A 7 36.35 12.17 35.15
C ILE A 7 34.84 12.44 35.02
N PHE A 8 34.47 13.42 34.20
CA PHE A 8 33.09 13.66 33.79
C PHE A 8 32.72 12.62 32.71
N ILE A 9 32.01 11.55 33.12
CA ILE A 9 31.40 10.61 32.18
C ILE A 9 30.12 11.27 31.64
N VAL A 10 30.17 11.83 30.42
CA VAL A 10 29.02 12.31 29.71
C VAL A 10 28.31 11.09 29.11
N LEU A 11 27.25 10.63 29.77
CA LEU A 11 26.40 9.55 29.28
C LEU A 11 25.57 10.08 28.09
N PHE A 12 25.99 9.82 26.85
CA PHE A 12 25.20 10.07 25.67
C PHE A 12 24.03 9.06 25.61
N LEU A 13 22.87 9.45 26.13
CA LEU A 13 21.63 8.73 25.90
C LEU A 13 21.22 8.91 24.43
N VAL A 14 21.60 7.96 23.59
CA VAL A 14 21.10 7.86 22.21
C VAL A 14 19.66 7.42 22.28
N PHE A 15 18.73 8.37 22.30
CA PHE A 15 17.33 8.07 22.08
C PHE A 15 17.15 7.57 20.64
N HIS A 16 16.97 6.28 20.47
CA HIS A 16 16.49 5.73 19.22
C HIS A 16 15.03 6.12 19.09
N ILE A 17 14.77 7.26 18.46
CA ILE A 17 13.42 7.65 18.05
C ILE A 17 13.01 6.69 16.93
N HIS A 18 12.32 5.62 17.31
CA HIS A 18 11.63 4.80 16.32
C HIS A 18 10.50 5.67 15.78
N ALA A 19 10.58 6.03 14.52
CA ALA A 19 9.52 6.77 13.86
C ALA A 19 8.23 5.94 13.95
N GLN A 20 7.26 6.45 14.70
CA GLN A 20 5.95 5.83 14.83
C GLN A 20 5.25 5.92 13.46
N LEU A 21 4.65 4.80 12.99
CA LEU A 21 3.88 4.80 11.76
C LEU A 21 2.47 5.31 12.01
N VAL A 22 2.04 6.26 11.20
CA VAL A 22 0.66 6.73 11.09
C VAL A 22 0.03 6.10 9.86
N TYR A 23 -1.19 5.55 10.01
CA TYR A 23 -1.91 4.87 8.95
C TYR A 23 -3.04 5.75 8.42
N HIS A 24 -3.02 6.01 7.12
CA HIS A 24 -4.00 6.80 6.39
C HIS A 24 -4.89 5.88 5.57
N ASP A 25 -6.21 6.10 5.61
CA ASP A 25 -7.15 5.33 4.82
C ASP A 25 -6.85 5.52 3.32
N ALA A 26 -6.68 4.42 2.60
CA ALA A 26 -6.40 4.45 1.16
C ALA A 26 -7.58 4.99 0.33
N SER A 27 -8.77 5.12 0.93
CA SER A 27 -9.92 5.77 0.27
C SER A 27 -9.69 7.26 0.00
N ASN A 28 -8.76 7.89 0.71
CA ASN A 28 -8.37 9.28 0.50
C ASN A 28 -7.52 9.50 -0.76
N PHE A 29 -7.11 8.44 -1.47
CA PHE A 29 -6.24 8.52 -2.64
C PHE A 29 -6.92 7.93 -3.88
N PRO A 30 -6.49 8.32 -5.11
CA PRO A 30 -7.06 7.79 -6.34
C PRO A 30 -6.94 6.27 -6.43
N LEU A 31 -8.03 5.63 -6.81
CA LEU A 31 -8.08 4.21 -7.17
C LEU A 31 -8.11 4.09 -8.69
N LEU A 32 -7.10 3.45 -9.25
CA LEU A 32 -6.97 3.19 -10.68
C LEU A 32 -7.44 1.78 -11.04
N GLY A 33 -7.79 1.56 -12.30
CA GLY A 33 -8.08 0.22 -12.85
C GLY A 33 -9.46 -0.34 -12.52
N ARG A 34 -10.34 0.42 -11.86
CA ARG A 34 -11.75 0.04 -11.68
C ARG A 34 -12.52 0.22 -12.97
N ALA A 35 -13.36 -0.75 -13.34
CA ALA A 35 -14.07 -0.71 -14.61
C ALA A 35 -15.13 0.40 -14.67
N THR A 36 -15.77 0.71 -13.53
CA THR A 36 -16.80 1.75 -13.44
C THR A 36 -16.81 2.39 -12.05
N GLU A 37 -17.18 3.65 -11.96
CA GLU A 37 -17.49 4.33 -10.71
C GLU A 37 -18.90 3.95 -10.27
N SER A 38 -19.10 2.75 -9.78
CA SER A 38 -20.40 2.30 -9.26
C SER A 38 -20.46 2.30 -7.74
N ALA A 39 -21.69 2.24 -7.20
CA ALA A 39 -21.97 2.24 -5.78
C ALA A 39 -21.50 0.98 -5.01
N GLY A 40 -20.90 0.01 -5.69
CA GLY A 40 -20.38 -1.22 -5.05
C GLY A 40 -19.16 -0.99 -4.16
N ALA A 41 -18.70 -2.05 -3.51
CA ALA A 41 -17.53 -1.98 -2.62
C ALA A 41 -16.31 -1.43 -3.38
N ARG A 42 -15.60 -0.50 -2.73
CA ARG A 42 -14.53 0.30 -3.36
C ARG A 42 -13.48 -0.53 -4.09
N TYR A 43 -13.11 -1.68 -3.53
CA TYR A 43 -12.01 -2.51 -4.05
C TYR A 43 -12.49 -3.68 -4.92
N GLU A 44 -13.75 -3.69 -5.35
CA GLU A 44 -14.31 -4.64 -6.30
C GLU A 44 -14.25 -4.06 -7.73
N ARG A 45 -13.88 -4.89 -8.72
CA ARG A 45 -13.67 -4.43 -10.10
C ARG A 45 -14.95 -4.05 -10.82
N PHE A 46 -16.01 -4.83 -10.62
CA PHE A 46 -17.25 -4.68 -11.34
C PHE A 46 -18.39 -4.13 -10.46
N PRO A 47 -19.37 -3.46 -11.06
CA PRO A 47 -20.49 -2.89 -10.35
C PRO A 47 -21.45 -3.97 -9.85
N ASP A 48 -22.13 -3.69 -8.73
CA ASP A 48 -23.14 -4.58 -8.12
C ASP A 48 -24.30 -4.93 -9.07
N SER A 49 -24.57 -4.11 -10.06
CA SER A 49 -25.61 -4.38 -11.07
C SER A 49 -25.40 -5.68 -11.83
N LEU A 50 -24.14 -6.16 -11.94
CA LEU A 50 -23.82 -7.42 -12.60
C LEU A 50 -24.06 -8.66 -11.71
N LYS A 51 -24.31 -8.48 -10.42
CA LYS A 51 -24.47 -9.59 -9.47
C LYS A 51 -25.60 -10.54 -9.86
N ASN A 52 -26.76 -9.99 -10.21
CA ASN A 52 -27.97 -10.79 -10.45
C ASN A 52 -28.02 -11.40 -11.87
N ILE A 53 -27.17 -10.95 -12.78
CA ILE A 53 -27.11 -11.44 -14.17
C ILE A 53 -25.86 -12.31 -14.41
N SER A 54 -24.94 -12.38 -13.44
CA SER A 54 -23.72 -13.17 -13.53
C SER A 54 -23.87 -14.52 -12.81
N ARG A 55 -23.22 -15.57 -13.35
CA ARG A 55 -23.08 -16.83 -12.64
C ARG A 55 -22.25 -16.62 -11.36
N ALA A 56 -22.56 -17.30 -10.27
CA ALA A 56 -21.90 -17.13 -8.98
C ALA A 56 -20.36 -17.22 -9.03
N PRO A 57 -19.72 -18.17 -9.75
CA PRO A 57 -18.26 -18.18 -9.86
C PRO A 57 -17.69 -16.93 -10.54
N LEU A 58 -18.35 -16.43 -11.60
CA LEU A 58 -17.92 -15.23 -12.29
C LEU A 58 -18.07 -13.98 -11.40
N TRP A 59 -19.19 -13.89 -10.69
CA TRP A 59 -19.40 -12.83 -9.70
C TRP A 59 -18.31 -12.82 -8.63
N ASN A 60 -17.98 -13.98 -8.05
CA ASN A 60 -16.93 -14.06 -7.04
C ASN A 60 -15.57 -13.62 -7.58
N LEU A 61 -15.19 -14.01 -8.80
CA LEU A 61 -13.96 -13.55 -9.45
C LEU A 61 -13.97 -12.05 -9.74
N SER A 62 -15.12 -11.47 -10.04
CA SER A 62 -15.26 -10.03 -10.32
C SER A 62 -14.99 -9.15 -9.09
N ARG A 63 -15.10 -9.72 -7.90
CA ARG A 63 -14.83 -9.03 -6.63
C ARG A 63 -13.35 -8.99 -6.27
N ASN A 64 -12.49 -9.68 -7.00
CA ASN A 64 -11.04 -9.57 -6.85
C ASN A 64 -10.55 -8.22 -7.34
N SER A 65 -9.48 -7.71 -6.70
CA SER A 65 -8.93 -6.39 -6.96
C SER A 65 -7.89 -6.36 -8.09
N ALA A 66 -7.80 -7.41 -8.89
CA ALA A 66 -6.81 -7.54 -9.97
C ALA A 66 -6.80 -6.35 -10.93
N GLY A 67 -5.61 -5.80 -11.18
CA GLY A 67 -5.42 -4.66 -12.08
C GLY A 67 -5.75 -3.30 -11.46
N MET A 68 -6.22 -3.27 -10.21
CA MET A 68 -6.45 -2.02 -9.49
C MET A 68 -5.21 -1.61 -8.70
N ALA A 69 -5.02 -0.30 -8.52
CA ALA A 69 -3.93 0.26 -7.74
C ALA A 69 -4.34 1.57 -7.06
N ILE A 70 -3.73 1.84 -5.90
CA ILE A 70 -3.80 3.13 -5.22
C ILE A 70 -2.55 3.93 -5.58
N ARG A 71 -2.72 5.20 -5.92
CA ARG A 71 -1.63 6.11 -6.26
C ARG A 71 -1.54 7.22 -5.23
N PHE A 72 -0.35 7.48 -4.69
CA PHE A 72 -0.10 8.47 -3.65
C PHE A 72 1.33 9.00 -3.70
N ARG A 73 1.61 10.10 -3.00
CA ARG A 73 2.94 10.66 -2.81
C ARG A 73 3.31 10.71 -1.34
N SER A 74 4.60 10.54 -1.05
CA SER A 74 5.13 10.68 0.31
C SER A 74 6.64 10.92 0.29
N ASN A 75 7.15 11.64 1.30
CA ASN A 75 8.57 11.75 1.61
C ASN A 75 9.00 10.82 2.75
N SER A 76 8.15 9.87 3.13
CA SER A 76 8.43 8.93 4.22
C SER A 76 9.66 8.07 3.94
N THR A 77 10.44 7.79 4.98
CA THR A 77 11.55 6.83 4.92
C THR A 77 11.07 5.39 5.01
N THR A 78 9.81 5.19 5.42
CA THR A 78 9.17 3.90 5.58
C THR A 78 7.79 3.91 4.96
N ILE A 79 7.48 2.89 4.14
CA ILE A 79 6.12 2.64 3.65
C ILE A 79 5.64 1.30 4.19
N ALA A 80 4.46 1.31 4.78
CA ALA A 80 3.78 0.14 5.30
C ALA A 80 2.34 0.06 4.77
N ALA A 81 1.70 -1.08 4.91
CA ALA A 81 0.29 -1.26 4.63
C ALA A 81 -0.42 -2.06 5.72
N LYS A 82 -1.68 -1.72 5.97
CA LYS A 82 -2.66 -2.54 6.68
C LYS A 82 -3.79 -2.86 5.73
N TRP A 83 -4.18 -4.13 5.63
CA TRP A 83 -5.33 -4.49 4.80
C TRP A 83 -6.07 -5.70 5.36
N VAL A 84 -7.35 -5.78 5.02
CA VAL A 84 -8.20 -6.93 5.29
C VAL A 84 -8.60 -7.52 3.94
N ALA A 85 -8.19 -8.76 3.68
CA ALA A 85 -8.55 -9.51 2.48
C ALA A 85 -10.06 -9.88 2.51
N LEU A 86 -10.70 -9.90 1.35
CA LEU A 86 -12.12 -10.22 1.23
C LEU A 86 -12.39 -11.70 1.50
N PHE A 87 -11.65 -12.58 0.81
CA PHE A 87 -11.86 -14.02 0.86
C PHE A 87 -10.79 -14.77 1.68
N ASN A 88 -9.57 -14.23 1.76
CA ASN A 88 -8.37 -14.89 2.27
C ASN A 88 -8.01 -16.14 1.45
N THR A 89 -8.02 -16.00 0.13
CA THR A 89 -7.80 -17.07 -0.84
C THR A 89 -6.43 -17.73 -0.67
N HIS A 90 -6.40 -19.07 -0.75
CA HIS A 90 -5.20 -19.88 -0.88
C HIS A 90 -5.27 -20.68 -2.18
N MET A 91 -4.17 -20.75 -2.90
CA MET A 91 -4.08 -21.42 -4.18
C MET A 91 -2.94 -22.45 -4.15
N ASN A 92 -3.16 -23.62 -4.75
CA ASN A 92 -2.17 -24.70 -4.78
C ASN A 92 -1.01 -24.45 -5.76
N HIS A 93 -1.19 -23.52 -6.70
CA HIS A 93 -0.25 -23.20 -7.78
C HIS A 93 0.33 -21.78 -7.72
N MET A 94 -0.06 -21.00 -6.72
CA MET A 94 0.42 -19.63 -6.51
C MET A 94 0.63 -19.36 -5.02
N THR A 95 1.73 -18.69 -4.69
CA THR A 95 1.99 -18.28 -3.31
C THR A 95 0.99 -17.23 -2.84
N ASP A 96 0.75 -17.16 -1.53
CA ASP A 96 -0.11 -16.14 -0.91
C ASP A 96 0.31 -14.72 -1.26
N THR A 97 1.61 -14.47 -1.44
CA THR A 97 2.13 -13.16 -1.88
C THR A 97 1.62 -12.78 -3.25
N GLY A 98 1.58 -13.73 -4.21
CA GLY A 98 1.03 -13.48 -5.54
C GLY A 98 -0.49 -13.40 -5.56
N ALA A 99 -1.17 -14.22 -4.74
CA ALA A 99 -2.64 -14.28 -4.74
C ALA A 99 -3.29 -13.08 -4.02
N LYS A 100 -2.80 -12.72 -2.83
CA LYS A 100 -3.43 -11.74 -1.92
C LYS A 100 -2.47 -10.70 -1.30
N GLY A 101 -1.22 -10.60 -1.83
CA GLY A 101 -0.26 -9.56 -1.47
C GLY A 101 -0.54 -8.23 -2.16
N LEU A 102 0.27 -7.22 -1.81
CA LEU A 102 0.26 -5.90 -2.44
C LEU A 102 1.64 -5.64 -3.02
N ASP A 103 1.73 -5.02 -4.19
CA ASP A 103 3.00 -4.69 -4.85
C ASP A 103 3.20 -3.18 -4.93
N LEU A 104 4.29 -2.70 -4.34
CA LEU A 104 4.65 -1.29 -4.35
C LEU A 104 5.60 -0.98 -5.49
N TYR A 105 5.27 0.05 -6.27
CA TYR A 105 6.10 0.65 -7.30
C TYR A 105 6.37 2.11 -6.97
N CYS A 106 7.49 2.63 -7.44
CA CYS A 106 7.90 4.03 -7.30
C CYS A 106 8.17 4.64 -8.67
N LEU A 107 7.62 5.84 -8.91
CA LEU A 107 7.88 6.62 -10.12
C LEU A 107 9.30 7.17 -10.08
N GLN A 108 10.08 6.91 -11.12
CA GLN A 108 11.44 7.41 -11.27
C GLN A 108 11.45 8.77 -11.97
N LYS A 109 12.56 9.50 -11.85
CA LYS A 109 12.74 10.83 -12.50
C LYS A 109 12.63 10.79 -14.04
N ASN A 110 12.90 9.64 -14.66
CA ASN A 110 12.74 9.42 -16.09
C ASN A 110 11.32 9.06 -16.54
N GLY A 111 10.36 9.01 -15.60
CA GLY A 111 8.96 8.68 -15.87
C GLY A 111 8.63 7.17 -15.77
N ASP A 112 9.61 6.30 -15.53
CA ASP A 112 9.39 4.87 -15.42
C ASP A 112 8.90 4.47 -14.03
N TRP A 113 7.97 3.53 -13.97
CA TRP A 113 7.58 2.86 -12.73
C TRP A 113 8.51 1.68 -12.45
N ARG A 114 9.13 1.69 -11.28
CA ARG A 114 10.00 0.59 -10.84
C ARG A 114 9.42 -0.11 -9.62
N PHE A 115 9.46 -1.44 -9.67
CA PHE A 115 9.11 -2.28 -8.53
C PHE A 115 10.01 -1.99 -7.34
N VAL A 116 9.40 -1.85 -6.16
CA VAL A 116 10.09 -1.60 -4.89
C VAL A 116 10.12 -2.87 -4.04
N ASN A 117 8.95 -3.39 -3.68
CA ASN A 117 8.81 -4.60 -2.89
C ASN A 117 7.33 -5.05 -2.83
N SER A 118 7.11 -6.29 -2.35
CA SER A 118 5.78 -6.84 -2.09
C SER A 118 5.47 -6.87 -0.60
N ALA A 119 4.24 -6.50 -0.23
CA ALA A 119 3.68 -6.76 1.09
C ALA A 119 3.18 -8.19 1.18
N ARG A 120 3.89 -9.04 1.92
CA ARG A 120 3.58 -10.47 2.06
C ARG A 120 2.47 -10.67 3.09
N PRO A 121 1.32 -11.23 2.71
CA PRO A 121 0.22 -11.47 3.62
C PRO A 121 0.54 -12.60 4.62
N LYS A 122 -0.03 -12.51 5.82
CA LYS A 122 0.04 -13.56 6.85
C LYS A 122 -1.31 -14.25 7.08
N GLY A 123 -2.37 -13.69 6.53
CA GLY A 123 -3.73 -14.18 6.70
C GLY A 123 -4.76 -13.21 6.14
N LYS A 124 -5.96 -13.21 6.73
CA LYS A 124 -7.04 -12.32 6.32
C LYS A 124 -6.76 -10.86 6.70
N THR A 125 -6.26 -10.62 7.90
CA THR A 125 -5.89 -9.28 8.40
C THR A 125 -4.37 -9.15 8.44
N ASN A 126 -3.86 -8.10 7.82
CA ASN A 126 -2.43 -7.92 7.59
C ASN A 126 -1.96 -6.54 8.01
N GLN A 127 -0.74 -6.48 8.55
CA GLN A 127 0.03 -5.27 8.77
C GLN A 127 1.48 -5.58 8.44
N VAL A 128 2.03 -4.90 7.41
CA VAL A 128 3.36 -5.21 6.87
C VAL A 128 4.10 -3.92 6.53
N THR A 129 5.35 -3.81 6.98
CA THR A 129 6.29 -2.81 6.45
C THR A 129 6.79 -3.31 5.11
N ILE A 130 6.52 -2.54 4.04
CA ILE A 130 6.92 -2.89 2.67
C ILE A 130 8.38 -2.53 2.43
N ILE A 131 8.76 -1.30 2.80
CA ILE A 131 10.14 -0.80 2.69
C ILE A 131 10.43 0.13 3.85
N LYS A 132 11.71 0.22 4.23
CA LYS A 132 12.24 1.12 5.29
C LYS A 132 13.62 1.62 4.91
N ASN A 133 14.10 2.62 5.65
CA ASN A 133 15.43 3.22 5.49
C ASN A 133 15.64 3.90 4.12
N MET A 134 14.58 4.45 3.54
CA MET A 134 14.69 5.30 2.37
C MET A 134 15.21 6.70 2.74
N HIS A 135 15.75 7.42 1.76
CA HIS A 135 15.98 8.86 1.94
C HIS A 135 14.64 9.61 2.02
N PRO A 136 14.51 10.63 2.90
CA PRO A 136 13.29 11.44 3.04
C PRO A 136 13.13 12.41 1.85
N GLU A 137 12.76 11.88 0.70
CA GLU A 137 12.54 12.61 -0.55
C GLU A 137 11.12 12.34 -1.02
N GLU A 138 10.45 13.39 -1.50
CA GLU A 138 9.10 13.27 -2.04
C GLU A 138 9.12 12.39 -3.29
N ARG A 139 8.39 11.29 -3.23
CA ARG A 139 8.24 10.32 -4.32
C ARG A 139 6.79 10.00 -4.55
N GLU A 140 6.49 9.57 -5.75
CA GLU A 140 5.19 9.07 -6.11
C GLU A 140 5.22 7.54 -6.16
N TYR A 141 4.18 6.94 -5.59
CA TYR A 141 4.03 5.50 -5.44
C TYR A 141 2.75 5.00 -6.08
N MET A 142 2.80 3.76 -6.56
CA MET A 142 1.66 2.99 -7.00
C MET A 142 1.64 1.66 -6.24
N LEU A 143 0.56 1.42 -5.49
CA LEU A 143 0.35 0.21 -4.70
C LEU A 143 -0.70 -0.64 -5.40
N TYR A 144 -0.25 -1.68 -6.12
CA TYR A 144 -1.14 -2.65 -6.76
C TYR A 144 -1.82 -3.53 -5.74
N LEU A 145 -3.10 -3.79 -5.98
CA LEU A 145 -3.98 -4.58 -5.13
C LEU A 145 -3.92 -6.07 -5.48
N PRO A 146 -4.46 -6.97 -4.64
CA PRO A 146 -4.39 -8.41 -4.82
C PRO A 146 -4.88 -8.90 -6.18
N LEU A 147 -4.18 -9.89 -6.73
CA LEU A 147 -4.51 -10.47 -8.04
C LEU A 147 -5.71 -11.42 -7.98
N TYR A 148 -5.76 -12.30 -6.95
CA TYR A 148 -6.79 -13.33 -6.79
C TYR A 148 -7.54 -13.23 -5.46
N ASP A 149 -7.57 -12.02 -4.87
CA ASP A 149 -8.41 -11.71 -3.72
C ASP A 149 -8.95 -10.28 -3.86
N GLY A 150 -9.98 -9.96 -3.12
CA GLY A 150 -10.48 -8.61 -2.95
C GLY A 150 -9.97 -8.01 -1.64
N LEU A 151 -10.31 -6.74 -1.41
CA LEU A 151 -10.04 -6.04 -0.16
C LEU A 151 -11.35 -5.54 0.46
N ILE A 152 -11.43 -5.66 1.80
CA ILE A 152 -12.47 -4.99 2.60
C ILE A 152 -11.98 -3.59 2.96
N SER A 153 -10.71 -3.47 3.39
CA SER A 153 -10.10 -2.20 3.80
C SER A 153 -8.62 -2.18 3.47
N LEU A 154 -8.08 -0.98 3.27
CA LEU A 154 -6.67 -0.73 3.04
C LEU A 154 -6.27 0.60 3.68
N SER A 155 -5.14 0.62 4.37
CA SER A 155 -4.51 1.84 4.88
C SER A 155 -3.02 1.82 4.57
N ILE A 156 -2.47 2.99 4.24
CA ILE A 156 -1.06 3.21 3.95
C ILE A 156 -0.40 3.80 5.19
N GLY A 157 0.67 3.17 5.66
CA GLY A 157 1.47 3.60 6.80
C GLY A 157 2.70 4.37 6.35
N VAL A 158 2.91 5.54 6.94
CA VAL A 158 4.09 6.39 6.74
C VAL A 158 4.63 6.86 8.09
N ASP A 159 5.88 7.35 8.12
CA ASP A 159 6.46 7.92 9.34
C ASP A 159 5.61 9.10 9.83
N SER A 160 5.46 9.27 11.15
CA SER A 160 4.57 10.27 11.76
C SER A 160 4.87 11.72 11.38
N LEU A 161 6.11 12.02 11.00
CA LEU A 161 6.54 13.35 10.55
C LEU A 161 6.57 13.49 9.02
N ALA A 162 6.28 12.41 8.30
CA ALA A 162 6.26 12.44 6.84
C ALA A 162 4.94 13.00 6.31
N THR A 163 5.03 13.58 5.11
CA THR A 163 3.85 13.95 4.32
C THR A 163 3.31 12.74 3.58
N ILE A 164 2.00 12.69 3.39
CA ILE A 164 1.33 11.83 2.42
C ILE A 164 0.28 12.66 1.69
N SER A 165 0.26 12.62 0.36
CA SER A 165 -0.56 13.50 -0.46
C SER A 165 -1.05 12.82 -1.75
N GLN A 166 -1.94 13.54 -2.45
CA GLN A 166 -2.44 13.16 -3.77
C GLN A 166 -1.31 13.17 -4.81
N PRO A 167 -1.41 12.38 -5.91
CA PRO A 167 -0.53 12.50 -7.08
C PRO A 167 -0.55 13.92 -7.66
N LEU A 168 0.56 14.34 -8.30
CA LEU A 168 0.64 15.67 -8.92
C LEU A 168 -0.20 15.80 -10.18
N VAL A 169 -0.38 14.70 -10.91
CA VAL A 169 -1.07 14.69 -12.22
C VAL A 169 -2.08 13.56 -12.21
N ASP A 170 -3.29 13.87 -12.67
CA ASP A 170 -4.28 12.83 -12.92
C ASP A 170 -3.74 11.86 -13.97
N TYR A 171 -3.96 10.57 -13.74
CA TYR A 171 -3.59 9.57 -14.73
C TYR A 171 -4.43 9.81 -15.98
N PRO A 172 -3.82 9.87 -17.18
CA PRO A 172 -4.61 10.04 -18.39
C PRO A 172 -5.57 8.85 -18.50
N ILE A 173 -6.85 9.09 -18.29
CA ILE A 173 -7.89 8.13 -18.63
C ILE A 173 -7.73 7.93 -20.13
N ARG A 174 -7.32 6.74 -20.58
CA ARG A 174 -7.43 6.39 -21.98
C ARG A 174 -8.90 6.57 -22.36
N LYS A 175 -9.21 7.66 -23.03
CA LYS A 175 -10.46 7.76 -23.78
C LYS A 175 -10.36 6.68 -24.84
N ASN A 176 -11.14 5.60 -24.68
CA ASN A 176 -11.26 4.60 -25.72
C ASN A 176 -11.58 5.34 -27.04
N PRO A 177 -10.95 4.97 -28.15
CA PRO A 177 -11.25 5.52 -29.46
C PRO A 177 -12.68 5.23 -29.84
#